data_7727f45f621a9a36b09e78b6866f0033
#
_entry.id   7727f45f621a9a36b09e78b6866f0033
#
_cell.length_a   1.000
_cell.length_b   1.000
_cell.length_c   1.000
_cell.angle_alpha   90.00
_cell.angle_beta   90.00
_cell.angle_gamma   90.00
#
_symmetry.space_group_name_H-M   'P 1'
#
loop_
_entity.id
_entity.type
_entity.pdbx_description
1 polymer ?
#
loop_
_entity_poly.entity_id
_entity_poly.type
_entity_poly.pdbx_seq_one_letter_code
_entity_poly.pdbx_strand_id
1 'polypeptide(L)'
;MGQNNGPMRPCQWRPESSNCATFSQFQFFDHTPSRYRGGAARGRRRARRQMVTPEGSRAAGAEQRLKELGIKLPPPPEPFGTYVEAVQTGNLLFLSGMLPTDGHAAKIIGRVGAELDVEAGRKAAYLAALNVLAVARRHLGSLDKVTRIVRLGVSVATSGDIRDQPKVADAASELLRDVFGKDKSPCRLVYGVASLPLGTPVELEVIFEVAT
;
A
#
# COMPACT_ATOMS: atom_id res chain seq x y z
N MET A 1 -58.50 8.18 -12.41
CA MET A 1 -57.41 7.46 -11.82
C MET A 1 -56.61 6.80 -12.97
N GLY A 2 -55.76 7.52 -13.63
CA GLY A 2 -55.03 7.08 -14.81
C GLY A 2 -53.55 7.10 -14.54
N GLN A 3 -52.92 5.94 -14.55
CA GLN A 3 -51.48 5.79 -14.52
C GLN A 3 -50.92 6.08 -15.91
N ASN A 4 -50.06 7.08 -16.02
CA ASN A 4 -49.43 7.51 -17.25
C ASN A 4 -48.02 6.88 -17.30
N ASN A 5 -47.89 5.68 -17.88
CA ASN A 5 -46.61 5.04 -18.18
C ASN A 5 -46.17 5.42 -19.60
N GLY A 6 -45.48 6.51 -19.76
CA GLY A 6 -44.78 6.83 -21.01
C GLY A 6 -43.39 6.19 -21.05
N PRO A 7 -42.90 5.71 -22.21
CA PRO A 7 -41.58 5.08 -22.32
C PRO A 7 -40.45 6.10 -22.17
N MET A 8 -39.45 5.77 -21.35
CA MET A 8 -38.20 6.52 -21.22
C MET A 8 -37.48 6.53 -22.58
N ARG A 9 -37.15 7.73 -23.05
CA ARG A 9 -36.30 7.93 -24.22
C ARG A 9 -34.84 7.68 -23.87
N PRO A 10 -34.06 6.96 -24.67
CA PRO A 10 -32.65 6.79 -24.42
C PRO A 10 -31.90 8.12 -24.64
N CYS A 11 -31.00 8.44 -23.72
CA CYS A 11 -30.13 9.58 -23.77
C CYS A 11 -29.16 9.43 -24.96
N GLN A 12 -29.35 10.22 -26.03
CA GLN A 12 -28.43 10.26 -27.17
C GLN A 12 -27.25 11.17 -26.81
N TRP A 13 -26.09 10.55 -26.62
CA TRP A 13 -24.81 11.26 -26.49
C TRP A 13 -24.43 11.83 -27.86
N ARG A 14 -24.35 13.16 -27.98
CA ARG A 14 -23.78 13.85 -29.15
C ARG A 14 -22.37 14.30 -28.82
N PRO A 15 -21.35 13.93 -29.62
CA PRO A 15 -20.03 14.54 -29.48
C PRO A 15 -20.06 15.93 -30.12
N GLU A 16 -19.89 16.97 -29.34
CA GLU A 16 -19.64 18.31 -29.85
C GLU A 16 -18.17 18.43 -30.28
N SER A 17 -18.03 19.02 -31.46
CA SER A 17 -16.88 19.15 -32.32
C SER A 17 -15.67 19.86 -31.68
N SER A 18 -14.52 19.25 -31.92
CA SER A 18 -13.25 19.84 -32.39
C SER A 18 -12.83 21.20 -31.82
N ASN A 19 -11.83 21.16 -30.92
CA ASN A 19 -10.70 22.05 -30.97
C ASN A 19 -9.41 21.29 -30.72
N CYS A 20 -8.81 20.87 -31.84
CA CYS A 20 -7.46 20.29 -31.87
C CYS A 20 -6.46 21.44 -31.83
N ALA A 21 -6.02 21.81 -30.62
CA ALA A 21 -4.85 22.68 -30.47
C ALA A 21 -3.60 21.82 -30.53
N THR A 22 -2.90 21.94 -31.63
CA THR A 22 -1.56 21.44 -31.95
C THR A 22 -0.58 21.77 -30.82
N PHE A 23 -0.19 20.76 -30.04
CA PHE A 23 0.99 20.82 -29.18
C PHE A 23 2.20 20.36 -30.00
N SER A 24 2.84 21.32 -30.66
CA SER A 24 4.18 21.19 -31.26
C SER A 24 5.15 21.86 -30.29
N GLN A 25 6.17 21.14 -29.93
CA GLN A 25 7.49 21.49 -29.40
C GLN A 25 7.82 20.88 -28.03
N PHE A 26 8.21 19.60 -28.05
CA PHE A 26 9.18 19.11 -27.09
C PHE A 26 10.56 19.19 -27.75
N GLN A 27 11.37 20.14 -27.31
CA GLN A 27 12.79 20.20 -27.65
C GLN A 27 13.54 19.13 -26.85
N PHE A 28 14.08 18.15 -27.58
CA PHE A 28 15.08 17.23 -27.08
C PHE A 28 16.38 17.98 -26.81
N PHE A 29 16.82 18.08 -25.60
CA PHE A 29 18.18 18.49 -25.26
C PHE A 29 19.13 17.32 -25.53
N ASP A 30 19.88 17.46 -26.60
CA ASP A 30 20.98 16.57 -26.99
C ASP A 30 22.20 16.90 -26.13
N HIS A 31 22.57 16.01 -25.23
CA HIS A 31 23.79 16.11 -24.44
C HIS A 31 24.87 15.24 -25.08
N THR A 32 25.65 15.84 -25.99
CA THR A 32 26.91 15.27 -26.46
C THR A 32 27.96 15.30 -25.33
N PRO A 33 28.67 14.20 -25.07
CA PRO A 33 29.73 14.19 -24.06
C PRO A 33 31.00 14.82 -24.63
N SER A 34 31.49 15.85 -23.94
CA SER A 34 32.79 16.47 -24.17
C SER A 34 33.93 15.47 -23.96
N ARG A 35 34.78 15.33 -24.98
CA ARG A 35 36.03 14.55 -24.96
C ARG A 35 37.05 15.25 -24.07
N TYR A 36 37.37 14.70 -22.93
CA TYR A 36 38.53 15.08 -22.14
C TYR A 36 39.75 14.26 -22.61
N ARG A 37 40.79 14.96 -23.12
CA ARG A 37 42.09 14.42 -23.51
C ARG A 37 42.92 14.09 -22.27
N GLY A 38 43.66 12.99 -22.40
CA GLY A 38 44.45 12.38 -21.36
C GLY A 38 45.59 13.23 -20.79
N GLY A 39 45.86 12.96 -19.53
CA GLY A 39 47.11 13.29 -18.81
C GLY A 39 47.65 12.02 -18.17
N ALA A 40 48.79 11.56 -18.65
CA ALA A 40 49.53 10.44 -18.07
C ALA A 40 50.07 10.81 -16.70
N ALA A 41 49.71 10.13 -15.64
CA ALA A 41 50.31 10.24 -14.31
C ALA A 41 50.81 8.87 -13.83
N ARG A 42 52.07 8.86 -13.54
CA ARG A 42 52.96 7.78 -13.14
C ARG A 42 52.43 7.01 -11.93
N GLY A 43 52.62 5.67 -12.01
CA GLY A 43 52.26 4.72 -10.98
C GLY A 43 52.91 4.98 -9.61
N ARG A 44 52.07 4.99 -8.59
CA ARG A 44 52.45 4.63 -7.23
C ARG A 44 51.64 3.40 -6.83
N ARG A 45 52.30 2.24 -6.76
CA ARG A 45 51.75 1.02 -6.17
C ARG A 45 51.42 1.33 -4.70
N ARG A 46 50.16 1.69 -4.43
CA ARG A 46 49.60 1.69 -3.07
C ARG A 46 49.24 0.25 -2.73
N ALA A 47 49.90 -0.25 -1.66
CA ALA A 47 49.54 -1.51 -1.05
C ALA A 47 48.04 -1.55 -0.79
N ARG A 48 47.36 -2.54 -1.37
CA ARG A 48 45.94 -2.83 -1.20
C ARG A 48 45.75 -3.34 0.23
N ARG A 49 45.53 -2.43 1.17
CA ARG A 49 45.05 -2.78 2.51
C ARG A 49 43.69 -3.42 2.29
N GLN A 50 43.62 -4.74 2.44
CA GLN A 50 42.32 -5.44 2.50
C GLN A 50 41.56 -4.83 3.68
N MET A 51 40.61 -3.95 3.36
CA MET A 51 39.57 -3.63 4.32
C MET A 51 38.76 -4.91 4.51
N VAL A 52 38.98 -5.54 5.66
CA VAL A 52 38.02 -6.51 6.20
C VAL A 52 36.77 -5.70 6.46
N THR A 53 35.82 -5.78 5.55
CA THR A 53 34.47 -5.30 5.81
C THR A 53 33.97 -6.11 7.00
N PRO A 54 33.52 -5.47 8.11
CA PRO A 54 32.85 -6.21 9.16
C PRO A 54 31.67 -6.94 8.48
N GLU A 55 31.54 -8.25 8.72
CA GLU A 55 30.41 -9.04 8.30
C GLU A 55 29.16 -8.23 8.59
N GLY A 56 28.48 -7.78 7.51
CA GLY A 56 27.34 -6.91 7.62
C GLY A 56 26.30 -7.63 8.47
N SER A 57 25.97 -7.06 9.61
CA SER A 57 24.81 -7.43 10.40
C SER A 57 23.65 -7.58 9.43
N ARG A 58 23.25 -8.80 9.15
CA ARG A 58 22.11 -9.12 8.30
C ARG A 58 20.93 -8.37 8.91
N ALA A 59 20.34 -7.43 8.17
CA ALA A 59 19.22 -6.64 8.69
C ALA A 59 18.18 -7.59 9.29
N ALA A 60 17.74 -7.31 10.52
CA ALA A 60 16.78 -8.17 11.21
C ALA A 60 15.57 -8.44 10.30
N GLY A 61 15.17 -9.71 10.19
CA GLY A 61 14.01 -10.11 9.41
C GLY A 61 12.70 -9.58 10.01
N ALA A 62 11.61 -9.66 9.25
CA ALA A 62 10.30 -9.18 9.69
C ALA A 62 9.81 -9.88 10.97
N GLU A 63 10.03 -11.18 11.09
CA GLU A 63 9.66 -11.95 12.28
C GLU A 63 10.46 -11.51 13.52
N GLN A 64 11.74 -11.20 13.35
CA GLN A 64 12.56 -10.70 14.46
C GLN A 64 12.13 -9.28 14.87
N ARG A 65 11.80 -8.41 13.92
CA ARG A 65 11.29 -7.07 14.21
C ARG A 65 9.97 -7.08 14.93
N LEU A 66 9.05 -7.97 14.57
CA LEU A 66 7.80 -8.17 15.33
C LEU A 66 8.08 -8.46 16.80
N LYS A 67 9.04 -9.35 17.09
CA LYS A 67 9.44 -9.68 18.47
C LYS A 67 10.05 -8.49 19.20
N GLU A 68 10.97 -7.76 18.55
CA GLU A 68 11.62 -6.57 19.10
C GLU A 68 10.63 -5.44 19.42
N LEU A 69 9.62 -5.27 18.56
CA LEU A 69 8.54 -4.29 18.73
C LEU A 69 7.46 -4.76 19.73
N GLY A 70 7.54 -6.01 20.21
CA GLY A 70 6.52 -6.59 21.09
C GLY A 70 5.16 -6.79 20.42
N ILE A 71 5.12 -6.82 19.09
CA ILE A 71 3.88 -6.94 18.32
C ILE A 71 3.45 -8.40 18.26
N LYS A 72 2.26 -8.67 18.79
CA LYS A 72 1.58 -9.96 18.67
C LYS A 72 0.52 -9.84 17.58
N LEU A 73 0.66 -10.64 16.52
CA LEU A 73 -0.36 -10.69 15.48
C LEU A 73 -1.62 -11.40 15.99
N PRO A 74 -2.81 -10.90 15.63
CA PRO A 74 -4.06 -11.58 15.92
C PRO A 74 -4.17 -12.89 15.12
N PRO A 75 -5.11 -13.78 15.48
CA PRO A 75 -5.52 -14.83 14.55
C PRO A 75 -5.94 -14.21 13.22
N PRO A 76 -5.49 -14.77 12.08
CA PRO A 76 -5.86 -14.22 10.79
C PRO A 76 -7.39 -14.30 10.62
N PRO A 77 -8.04 -13.21 10.14
CA PRO A 77 -9.48 -13.21 9.91
C PRO A 77 -9.84 -14.24 8.82
N GLU A 78 -11.05 -14.77 8.90
CA GLU A 78 -11.62 -15.61 7.86
C GLU A 78 -12.46 -14.76 6.89
N PRO A 79 -12.67 -15.23 5.64
CA PRO A 79 -13.51 -14.54 4.67
C PRO A 79 -14.94 -14.34 5.17
N PHE A 80 -15.50 -13.16 4.93
CA PHE A 80 -16.90 -12.87 5.23
C PHE A 80 -17.87 -13.33 4.13
N GLY A 81 -17.38 -13.94 3.06
CA GLY A 81 -18.18 -14.32 1.89
C GLY A 81 -17.49 -15.38 1.02
N THR A 82 -17.96 -15.51 -0.21
CA THR A 82 -17.44 -16.50 -1.16
C THR A 82 -16.21 -15.96 -1.89
N TYR A 83 -15.08 -15.88 -1.18
CA TYR A 83 -13.77 -15.47 -1.71
C TYR A 83 -12.64 -16.09 -0.85
N VAL A 84 -11.39 -15.94 -1.26
CA VAL A 84 -10.21 -16.36 -0.50
C VAL A 84 -9.47 -15.13 0.03
N GLU A 85 -8.78 -15.26 1.15
CA GLU A 85 -8.06 -14.13 1.78
C GLU A 85 -6.82 -13.71 1.02
N ALA A 86 -6.22 -14.63 0.27
CA ALA A 86 -4.98 -14.39 -0.46
C ALA A 86 -4.89 -15.23 -1.72
N VAL A 87 -4.30 -14.66 -2.77
CA VAL A 87 -3.97 -15.35 -4.02
C VAL A 87 -2.52 -15.04 -4.36
N GLN A 88 -1.72 -16.08 -4.57
CA GLN A 88 -0.36 -15.94 -5.06
C GLN A 88 -0.27 -16.30 -6.54
N THR A 89 0.38 -15.46 -7.33
CA THR A 89 0.70 -15.71 -8.73
C THR A 89 2.16 -15.32 -8.98
N GLY A 90 3.00 -16.30 -9.37
CA GLY A 90 4.43 -16.11 -9.43
C GLY A 90 5.00 -15.65 -8.07
N ASN A 91 5.69 -14.54 -8.07
CA ASN A 91 6.24 -13.92 -6.87
C ASN A 91 5.34 -12.80 -6.27
N LEU A 92 4.10 -12.66 -6.72
CA LEU A 92 3.16 -11.67 -6.18
C LEU A 92 2.08 -12.34 -5.34
N LEU A 93 1.91 -11.84 -4.12
CA LEU A 93 0.83 -12.22 -3.20
C LEU A 93 -0.16 -11.06 -3.08
N PHE A 94 -1.37 -11.30 -3.54
CA PHE A 94 -2.51 -10.38 -3.43
C PHE A 94 -3.32 -10.77 -2.22
N LEU A 95 -3.63 -9.79 -1.38
CA LEU A 95 -4.58 -9.98 -0.28
C LEU A 95 -5.93 -9.37 -0.63
N SER A 96 -7.00 -10.01 -0.20
CA SER A 96 -8.34 -9.42 -0.20
C SER A 96 -8.42 -8.22 0.72
N GLY A 97 -9.47 -7.42 0.63
CA GLY A 97 -9.69 -6.27 1.49
C GLY A 97 -9.62 -6.63 2.98
N MET A 98 -8.72 -5.98 3.71
CA MET A 98 -8.50 -6.23 5.15
C MET A 98 -9.17 -5.15 5.98
N LEU A 99 -10.11 -5.60 6.82
CA LEU A 99 -10.86 -4.75 7.74
C LEU A 99 -10.26 -4.76 9.15
N PRO A 100 -10.55 -3.75 9.99
CA PRO A 100 -10.16 -3.71 11.40
C PRO A 100 -11.08 -4.60 12.25
N THR A 101 -10.97 -5.91 12.09
CA THR A 101 -11.79 -6.92 12.75
C THR A 101 -10.97 -7.73 13.75
N ASP A 102 -11.69 -8.33 14.71
CA ASP A 102 -11.19 -9.39 15.56
C ASP A 102 -12.12 -10.61 15.35
N GLY A 103 -11.58 -11.62 14.68
CA GLY A 103 -12.42 -12.65 14.05
C GLY A 103 -13.42 -12.03 13.07
N HIS A 104 -14.69 -12.36 13.21
CA HIS A 104 -15.78 -11.83 12.38
C HIS A 104 -16.39 -10.50 12.88
N ALA A 105 -15.91 -9.94 13.98
CA ALA A 105 -16.48 -8.74 14.58
C ALA A 105 -15.68 -7.48 14.19
N ALA A 106 -16.36 -6.46 13.63
CA ALA A 106 -15.79 -5.13 13.52
C ALA A 106 -15.55 -4.54 14.91
N LYS A 107 -14.33 -4.10 15.19
CA LYS A 107 -13.97 -3.50 16.50
C LYS A 107 -14.22 -2.01 16.55
N ILE A 108 -14.14 -1.34 15.40
CA ILE A 108 -14.32 0.10 15.26
C ILE A 108 -15.31 0.31 14.14
N ILE A 109 -16.40 1.01 14.41
CA ILE A 109 -17.51 1.26 13.49
C ILE A 109 -17.75 2.77 13.41
N GLY A 110 -18.04 3.27 12.23
CA GLY A 110 -18.34 4.68 11.98
C GLY A 110 -17.45 5.28 10.89
N ARG A 111 -17.71 6.56 10.59
CA ARG A 111 -16.99 7.32 9.54
C ARG A 111 -16.11 8.38 10.18
N VAL A 112 -14.93 8.55 9.64
CA VAL A 112 -14.01 9.61 10.07
C VAL A 112 -14.62 10.97 9.69
N GLY A 113 -14.67 11.88 10.65
CA GLY A 113 -15.30 13.18 10.50
C GLY A 113 -16.78 13.24 10.87
N ALA A 114 -17.35 12.13 11.36
CA ALA A 114 -18.68 12.06 11.95
C ALA A 114 -18.63 11.34 13.29
N GLU A 115 -18.78 10.02 13.28
CA GLU A 115 -18.80 9.21 14.49
C GLU A 115 -17.39 9.01 15.09
N LEU A 116 -16.35 9.17 14.25
CA LEU A 116 -14.95 8.93 14.60
C LEU A 116 -14.07 10.13 14.27
N ASP A 117 -13.07 10.35 15.10
CA ASP A 117 -11.97 11.27 14.82
C ASP A 117 -10.84 10.58 14.01
N VAL A 118 -9.83 11.36 13.62
CA VAL A 118 -8.66 10.86 12.87
C VAL A 118 -7.90 9.81 13.66
N GLU A 119 -7.78 9.95 14.97
CA GLU A 119 -7.03 9.01 15.81
C GLU A 119 -7.75 7.65 15.93
N ALA A 120 -9.07 7.63 15.99
CA ALA A 120 -9.85 6.40 15.90
C ALA A 120 -9.68 5.73 14.52
N GLY A 121 -9.67 6.52 13.44
CA GLY A 121 -9.33 6.07 12.10
C GLY A 121 -7.92 5.45 12.02
N ARG A 122 -6.91 6.08 12.62
CA ARG A 122 -5.54 5.56 12.71
C ARG A 122 -5.48 4.23 13.45
N LYS A 123 -6.19 4.11 14.58
CA LYS A 123 -6.28 2.83 15.32
C LYS A 123 -6.91 1.74 14.46
N ALA A 124 -7.94 2.05 13.69
CA ALA A 124 -8.55 1.11 12.76
C ALA A 124 -7.58 0.69 11.65
N ALA A 125 -6.86 1.63 11.03
CA ALA A 125 -5.86 1.32 10.01
C ALA A 125 -4.72 0.44 10.54
N TYR A 126 -4.27 0.69 11.78
CA TYR A 126 -3.29 -0.15 12.46
C TYR A 126 -3.80 -1.58 12.68
N LEU A 127 -5.04 -1.74 13.17
CA LEU A 127 -5.64 -3.06 13.39
C LEU A 127 -5.83 -3.82 12.06
N ALA A 128 -6.30 -3.15 11.01
CA ALA A 128 -6.40 -3.74 9.68
C ALA A 128 -5.02 -4.18 9.15
N ALA A 129 -3.96 -3.40 9.41
CA ALA A 129 -2.59 -3.76 9.02
C ALA A 129 -2.04 -4.95 9.83
N LEU A 130 -2.42 -5.14 11.09
CA LEU A 130 -2.13 -6.38 11.84
C LEU A 130 -2.80 -7.60 11.19
N ASN A 131 -4.03 -7.45 10.71
CA ASN A 131 -4.74 -8.51 9.99
C ASN A 131 -4.05 -8.83 8.64
N VAL A 132 -3.57 -7.81 7.90
CA VAL A 132 -2.72 -8.00 6.71
C VAL A 132 -1.51 -8.88 7.02
N LEU A 133 -0.78 -8.56 8.09
CA LEU A 133 0.41 -9.32 8.50
C LEU A 133 0.04 -10.75 8.91
N ALA A 134 -1.06 -10.94 9.64
CA ALA A 134 -1.52 -12.25 10.08
C ALA A 134 -1.88 -13.17 8.90
N VAL A 135 -2.62 -12.66 7.90
CA VAL A 135 -3.00 -13.39 6.69
C VAL A 135 -1.76 -13.71 5.84
N ALA A 136 -0.89 -12.73 5.61
CA ALA A 136 0.34 -12.93 4.85
C ALA A 136 1.24 -14.00 5.50
N ARG A 137 1.41 -13.95 6.85
CA ARG A 137 2.19 -14.94 7.60
C ARG A 137 1.57 -16.34 7.52
N ARG A 138 0.24 -16.46 7.62
CA ARG A 138 -0.47 -17.74 7.46
C ARG A 138 -0.22 -18.35 6.09
N HIS A 139 -0.33 -17.53 5.02
CA HIS A 139 -0.14 -17.99 3.65
C HIS A 139 1.32 -18.37 3.35
N LEU A 140 2.28 -17.56 3.78
CA LEU A 140 3.71 -17.73 3.49
C LEU A 140 4.44 -18.67 4.47
N GLY A 141 3.89 -18.89 5.67
CA GLY A 141 4.55 -19.56 6.80
C GLY A 141 5.53 -18.66 7.56
N SER A 142 6.06 -17.60 6.94
CA SER A 142 6.92 -16.58 7.55
C SER A 142 6.86 -15.28 6.79
N LEU A 143 6.82 -14.15 7.50
CA LEU A 143 6.91 -12.81 6.90
C LEU A 143 8.31 -12.47 6.35
N ASP A 144 9.32 -13.23 6.73
CA ASP A 144 10.69 -13.06 6.18
C ASP A 144 10.75 -13.36 4.68
N LYS A 145 9.76 -14.08 4.14
CA LYS A 145 9.61 -14.31 2.70
C LYS A 145 9.16 -13.08 1.91
N VAL A 146 8.68 -12.03 2.56
CA VAL A 146 8.31 -10.78 1.89
C VAL A 146 9.58 -10.03 1.48
N THR A 147 9.79 -9.91 0.17
CA THR A 147 10.93 -9.18 -0.40
C THR A 147 10.62 -7.69 -0.55
N ARG A 148 9.35 -7.34 -0.82
CA ARG A 148 8.89 -5.97 -1.01
C ARG A 148 7.39 -5.85 -0.75
N ILE A 149 6.94 -4.67 -0.31
CA ILE A 149 5.53 -4.30 -0.38
C ILE A 149 5.33 -3.52 -1.67
N VAL A 150 4.60 -4.09 -2.63
CA VAL A 150 4.42 -3.46 -3.95
C VAL A 150 3.41 -2.32 -3.85
N ARG A 151 2.28 -2.57 -3.20
CA ARG A 151 1.16 -1.62 -3.10
C ARG A 151 0.49 -1.67 -1.75
N LEU A 152 0.10 -0.50 -1.27
CA LEU A 152 -0.83 -0.29 -0.16
C LEU A 152 -1.96 0.63 -0.65
N GLY A 153 -3.16 0.08 -0.83
CA GLY A 153 -4.40 0.81 -1.02
C GLY A 153 -5.09 1.01 0.33
N VAL A 154 -5.60 2.21 0.59
CA VAL A 154 -6.31 2.53 1.82
C VAL A 154 -7.60 3.26 1.47
N SER A 155 -8.73 2.61 1.76
CA SER A 155 -10.05 3.23 1.71
C SER A 155 -10.46 3.67 3.10
N VAL A 156 -10.88 4.93 3.24
CA VAL A 156 -11.33 5.51 4.50
C VAL A 156 -12.77 5.96 4.35
N ALA A 157 -13.68 5.36 5.13
CA ALA A 157 -15.06 5.83 5.19
C ALA A 157 -15.11 7.21 5.86
N THR A 158 -15.55 8.23 5.14
CA THR A 158 -15.52 9.62 5.59
C THR A 158 -16.89 10.28 5.51
N SER A 159 -17.06 11.33 6.28
CA SER A 159 -18.23 12.20 6.22
C SER A 159 -17.80 13.66 6.10
N GLY A 160 -18.53 14.44 5.30
CA GLY A 160 -18.20 15.84 5.07
C GLY A 160 -16.93 16.05 4.25
N ASP A 161 -16.31 17.22 4.38
CA ASP A 161 -15.09 17.61 3.67
C ASP A 161 -13.83 17.26 4.48
N ILE A 162 -13.68 15.98 4.83
CA ILE A 162 -12.48 15.47 5.47
C ILE A 162 -11.36 15.35 4.43
N ARG A 163 -10.16 15.83 4.78
CA ARG A 163 -8.95 15.80 3.95
C ARG A 163 -7.79 15.08 4.64
N ASP A 164 -8.05 14.50 5.79
CA ASP A 164 -7.04 13.84 6.65
C ASP A 164 -6.92 12.33 6.42
N GLN A 165 -7.50 11.79 5.33
CA GLN A 165 -7.36 10.40 4.96
C GLN A 165 -5.88 9.93 4.91
N PRO A 166 -4.92 10.74 4.40
CA PRO A 166 -3.50 10.37 4.44
C PRO A 166 -2.97 10.14 5.85
N LYS A 167 -3.40 10.94 6.84
CA LYS A 167 -3.02 10.78 8.26
C LYS A 167 -3.54 9.46 8.84
N VAL A 168 -4.78 9.07 8.47
CA VAL A 168 -5.34 7.77 8.85
C VAL A 168 -4.50 6.64 8.27
N ALA A 169 -4.17 6.72 6.98
CA ALA A 169 -3.39 5.73 6.26
C ALA A 169 -1.94 5.59 6.78
N ASP A 170 -1.39 6.65 7.39
CA ASP A 170 -0.03 6.64 7.92
C ASP A 170 0.16 5.55 8.99
N ALA A 171 -0.86 5.25 9.79
CA ALA A 171 -0.75 4.21 10.82
C ALA A 171 -0.46 2.81 10.24
N ALA A 172 -1.08 2.46 9.12
CA ALA A 172 -0.78 1.22 8.41
C ALA A 172 0.62 1.27 7.77
N SER A 173 1.00 2.40 7.16
CA SER A 173 2.32 2.58 6.53
C SER A 173 3.45 2.52 7.56
N GLU A 174 3.25 3.10 8.73
CA GLU A 174 4.20 3.10 9.85
C GLU A 174 4.45 1.68 10.34
N LEU A 175 3.38 0.93 10.62
CA LEU A 175 3.50 -0.48 11.04
C LEU A 175 4.25 -1.32 10.00
N LEU A 176 3.87 -1.21 8.73
CA LEU A 176 4.52 -1.97 7.66
C LEU A 176 6.00 -1.59 7.51
N ARG A 177 6.33 -0.31 7.60
CA ARG A 177 7.72 0.17 7.59
C ARG A 177 8.52 -0.36 8.78
N ASP A 178 7.93 -0.35 9.95
CA ASP A 178 8.60 -0.78 11.18
C ASP A 178 8.87 -2.30 11.18
N VAL A 179 7.99 -3.08 10.56
CA VAL A 179 8.14 -4.54 10.42
C VAL A 179 9.09 -4.91 9.27
N PHE A 180 8.96 -4.29 8.10
CA PHE A 180 9.70 -4.72 6.91
C PHE A 180 10.94 -3.87 6.60
N GLY A 181 11.04 -2.66 7.14
CA GLY A 181 12.08 -1.70 6.84
C GLY A 181 11.66 -0.64 5.82
N LYS A 182 12.31 0.51 5.89
CA LYS A 182 12.01 1.68 5.04
C LYS A 182 12.24 1.42 3.55
N ASP A 183 13.21 0.61 3.22
CA ASP A 183 13.58 0.19 1.87
C ASP A 183 12.51 -0.65 1.18
N LYS A 184 11.60 -1.27 1.94
CA LYS A 184 10.47 -2.06 1.45
C LYS A 184 9.13 -1.31 1.48
N SER A 185 9.13 0.00 1.73
CA SER A 185 7.91 0.81 1.77
C SER A 185 7.16 0.77 0.43
N PRO A 186 5.82 0.63 0.43
CA PRO A 186 5.00 0.50 -0.77
C PRO A 186 4.81 1.82 -1.53
N CYS A 187 4.42 1.73 -2.80
CA CYS A 187 3.61 2.80 -3.37
C CYS A 187 2.23 2.79 -2.69
N ARG A 188 1.68 3.98 -2.38
CA ARG A 188 0.45 4.11 -1.61
C ARG A 188 -0.60 4.92 -2.35
N LEU A 189 -1.86 4.46 -2.26
CA LEU A 189 -3.01 5.17 -2.73
C LEU A 189 -4.05 5.25 -1.60
N VAL A 190 -4.65 6.43 -1.40
CA VAL A 190 -5.63 6.68 -0.33
C VAL A 190 -6.87 7.31 -0.92
N TYR A 191 -8.04 6.77 -0.57
CA TYR A 191 -9.34 7.30 -0.96
C TYR A 191 -10.22 7.58 0.25
N GLY A 192 -11.03 8.65 0.15
CA GLY A 192 -12.25 8.79 0.94
C GLY A 192 -13.40 8.08 0.24
N VAL A 193 -14.16 7.27 0.96
CA VAL A 193 -15.33 6.55 0.47
C VAL A 193 -16.54 6.80 1.36
N ALA A 194 -17.75 6.58 0.82
CA ALA A 194 -18.98 6.84 1.56
C ALA A 194 -19.24 5.84 2.69
N SER A 195 -18.90 4.57 2.47
CA SER A 195 -19.07 3.47 3.43
C SER A 195 -18.16 2.30 3.09
N LEU A 196 -17.91 1.45 4.06
CA LEU A 196 -17.14 0.20 3.94
C LEU A 196 -17.91 -0.96 4.58
N PRO A 197 -17.56 -2.21 4.25
CA PRO A 197 -18.20 -3.39 4.82
C PRO A 197 -18.22 -3.35 6.35
N LEU A 198 -19.26 -3.90 6.95
CA LEU A 198 -19.50 -3.95 8.40
C LEU A 198 -19.52 -2.58 9.08
N GLY A 199 -19.64 -1.47 8.32
CA GLY A 199 -19.57 -0.10 8.84
C GLY A 199 -18.19 0.29 9.35
N THR A 200 -17.12 -0.40 8.96
CA THR A 200 -15.75 -0.11 9.39
C THR A 200 -15.24 1.20 8.77
N PRO A 201 -14.37 1.94 9.46
CA PRO A 201 -13.83 3.21 8.96
C PRO A 201 -12.70 3.04 7.95
N VAL A 202 -12.06 1.86 7.88
CA VAL A 202 -10.89 1.64 7.02
C VAL A 202 -10.95 0.24 6.42
N GLU A 203 -10.49 0.14 5.17
CA GLU A 203 -10.20 -1.11 4.49
C GLU A 203 -8.86 -0.97 3.76
N LEU A 204 -8.01 -2.00 3.86
CA LEU A 204 -6.69 -2.05 3.25
C LEU A 204 -6.66 -3.08 2.12
N GLU A 205 -6.04 -2.70 1.00
CA GLU A 205 -5.62 -3.58 -0.10
C GLU A 205 -4.09 -3.66 -0.11
N VAL A 206 -3.52 -4.85 -0.07
CA VAL A 206 -2.06 -5.01 -0.06
C VAL A 206 -1.60 -6.04 -1.07
N ILE A 207 -0.53 -5.70 -1.79
CA ILE A 207 0.17 -6.60 -2.70
C ILE A 207 1.62 -6.69 -2.23
N PHE A 208 2.07 -7.91 -1.98
CA PHE A 208 3.46 -8.21 -1.64
C PHE A 208 4.19 -8.86 -2.80
N GLU A 209 5.48 -8.55 -2.93
CA GLU A 209 6.43 -9.40 -3.63
C GLU A 209 7.07 -10.34 -2.62
N VAL A 210 7.16 -11.62 -2.98
CA VAL A 210 7.62 -12.68 -2.08
C VAL A 210 8.74 -13.51 -2.73
N ALA A 211 9.59 -14.09 -1.89
CA ALA A 211 10.58 -15.06 -2.35
C ALA A 211 9.88 -16.30 -2.89
N THR A 212 10.34 -16.80 -4.04
CA THR A 212 9.92 -18.06 -4.68
C THR A 212 10.73 -19.23 -4.16
#